data_5cf298c91935756e0ab0ed8bc876080e
#
_entry.id   5cf298c91935756e0ab0ed8bc876080e
#
_cell.length_a   1.000
_cell.length_b   1.000
_cell.length_c   1.000
_cell.angle_alpha   90.00
_cell.angle_beta   90.00
_cell.angle_gamma   90.00
#
_symmetry.space_group_name_H-M   'P 1'
#
loop_
_entity.id
_entity.type
_entity.pdbx_description
1 polymer ?
#
loop_
_entity_poly.entity_id
_entity_poly.type
_entity_poly.pdbx_seq_one_letter_code
_entity_poly.pdbx_strand_id
1 'polypeptide(L)'
;MNKKLISSLTALSLIALSPQISANAAAKTGGVCSKAGLTSVVSSKTYTCIKSGKKLVWDKGVAIVKPIQPAAPTGFNDLEANYSGVSYSAWKKSNEKILASSSPSIPLEILIGVNTKLNNKNPEYAFSQVNKLYAGNTLPKNIVLLAFNFQDRDWAITKMDQIVPNAGSSWIKDVACPSADTCLGGGSFHNLSNKTALIVITTGIDPYNLSNTLSGTLEAHEYAHSIEQSSADALRPAVNLLQSPWPPNWYWEGLANFTQHAAIYSDSFEKYSKYRKEVSGQIFYNPTWNAKYIEGYFQTNLTNEWGSKYPRGRQYDLGAMLVEILVAIKGPDSAMQVFRESVNGSGFESAFQKIYGSSFQSVLPIISRTIALELGN
;
A
#
# COMPACT_ATOMS: atom_id res chain seq x y z
N MET A 1 28.83 -39.58 -61.24
CA MET A 1 27.51 -40.00 -61.83
C MET A 1 26.41 -39.20 -61.12
N ASN A 2 25.77 -38.37 -61.91
CA ASN A 2 24.68 -37.46 -61.48
C ASN A 2 23.39 -38.19 -61.17
N LYS A 3 22.68 -37.80 -60.15
CA LYS A 3 21.19 -37.81 -60.15
C LYS A 3 20.66 -36.62 -59.34
N LYS A 4 20.11 -35.68 -60.09
CA LYS A 4 19.24 -34.62 -59.61
C LYS A 4 17.90 -35.21 -59.18
N LEU A 5 17.39 -34.89 -57.99
CA LEU A 5 15.98 -35.05 -57.63
C LEU A 5 15.38 -33.64 -57.49
N ILE A 6 14.40 -33.40 -58.35
CA ILE A 6 13.55 -32.22 -58.38
C ILE A 6 12.42 -32.54 -57.39
N SER A 7 12.25 -31.78 -56.33
CA SER A 7 11.10 -31.83 -55.42
C SER A 7 10.21 -30.61 -55.67
N SER A 8 9.02 -30.90 -56.19
CA SER A 8 7.96 -29.93 -56.41
C SER A 8 7.39 -29.45 -55.07
N LEU A 9 7.48 -28.15 -54.77
CA LEU A 9 6.73 -27.52 -53.69
C LEU A 9 5.35 -27.14 -54.19
N THR A 10 4.34 -27.86 -53.70
CA THR A 10 2.93 -27.48 -53.82
C THR A 10 2.62 -26.46 -52.71
N ALA A 11 2.43 -25.21 -53.08
CA ALA A 11 1.99 -24.13 -52.15
C ALA A 11 0.50 -24.33 -51.86
N LEU A 12 0.18 -24.77 -50.63
CA LEU A 12 -1.19 -24.75 -50.11
C LEU A 12 -1.46 -23.33 -49.57
N SER A 13 -2.25 -22.55 -50.30
CA SER A 13 -2.74 -21.23 -49.83
C SER A 13 -3.81 -21.45 -48.74
N LEU A 14 -3.41 -21.32 -47.48
CA LEU A 14 -4.35 -21.16 -46.37
C LEU A 14 -5.00 -19.79 -46.45
N ILE A 15 -6.24 -19.73 -46.91
CA ILE A 15 -7.09 -18.55 -46.75
C ILE A 15 -7.44 -18.45 -45.26
N ALA A 16 -6.77 -17.57 -44.54
CA ALA A 16 -7.13 -17.22 -43.21
C ALA A 16 -8.44 -16.42 -43.25
N LEU A 17 -9.55 -17.04 -42.91
CA LEU A 17 -10.79 -16.36 -42.57
C LEU A 17 -10.55 -15.57 -41.24
N SER A 18 -10.16 -14.33 -41.36
CA SER A 18 -10.20 -13.42 -40.24
C SER A 18 -11.65 -13.21 -39.82
N PRO A 19 -12.03 -13.43 -38.55
CA PRO A 19 -13.35 -13.04 -38.10
C PRO A 19 -13.47 -11.53 -38.27
N GLN A 20 -14.36 -11.06 -39.12
CA GLN A 20 -14.75 -9.67 -39.19
C GLN A 20 -15.34 -9.31 -37.83
N ILE A 21 -14.57 -8.61 -36.97
CA ILE A 21 -15.08 -7.96 -35.80
C ILE A 21 -16.00 -6.84 -36.35
N SER A 22 -17.30 -7.11 -36.38
CA SER A 22 -18.31 -6.09 -36.67
C SER A 22 -18.07 -4.96 -35.69
N ALA A 23 -17.67 -3.79 -36.18
CA ALA A 23 -17.60 -2.58 -35.38
C ALA A 23 -19.00 -2.36 -34.81
N ASN A 24 -19.18 -2.68 -33.52
CA ASN A 24 -20.43 -2.38 -32.81
C ASN A 24 -20.63 -0.88 -32.86
N ALA A 25 -21.61 -0.42 -33.61
CA ALA A 25 -22.01 0.98 -33.63
C ALA A 25 -22.25 1.43 -32.17
N ALA A 26 -21.67 2.55 -31.78
CA ALA A 26 -21.83 3.10 -30.45
C ALA A 26 -23.31 3.12 -30.03
N ALA A 27 -23.61 2.66 -28.81
CA ALA A 27 -24.97 2.61 -28.30
C ALA A 27 -25.64 4.02 -28.40
N LYS A 28 -26.81 4.10 -29.03
CA LYS A 28 -27.63 5.32 -29.08
C LYS A 28 -29.08 4.90 -28.89
N THR A 29 -29.86 5.78 -28.29
CA THR A 29 -31.31 5.57 -28.07
C THR A 29 -32.01 5.07 -29.33
N GLY A 30 -32.72 3.95 -29.23
CA GLY A 30 -33.45 3.32 -30.34
C GLY A 30 -32.59 2.57 -31.36
N GLY A 31 -31.24 2.63 -31.22
CA GLY A 31 -30.34 1.85 -32.07
C GLY A 31 -30.46 0.35 -31.78
N VAL A 32 -30.24 -0.50 -32.81
CA VAL A 32 -30.32 -1.96 -32.66
C VAL A 32 -29.21 -2.48 -31.77
N CYS A 33 -29.52 -3.45 -30.89
CA CYS A 33 -28.58 -4.16 -30.05
C CYS A 33 -28.74 -5.67 -30.21
N SER A 34 -27.73 -6.45 -29.77
CA SER A 34 -27.63 -7.86 -30.09
C SER A 34 -28.23 -8.80 -29.05
N LYS A 35 -28.31 -8.39 -27.77
CA LYS A 35 -28.77 -9.24 -26.67
C LYS A 35 -29.46 -8.41 -25.59
N ALA A 36 -30.68 -8.84 -25.20
CA ALA A 36 -31.41 -8.20 -24.11
C ALA A 36 -30.59 -8.23 -22.81
N GLY A 37 -30.60 -7.12 -22.07
CA GLY A 37 -29.81 -6.95 -20.86
C GLY A 37 -28.33 -6.55 -21.08
N LEU A 38 -27.85 -6.53 -22.32
CA LEU A 38 -26.51 -6.00 -22.62
C LEU A 38 -26.46 -4.51 -22.26
N THR A 39 -25.41 -4.06 -21.58
CA THR A 39 -25.19 -2.66 -21.25
C THR A 39 -24.04 -2.08 -22.06
N SER A 40 -24.11 -0.80 -22.34
CA SER A 40 -23.05 -0.04 -23.03
C SER A 40 -22.97 1.37 -22.46
N VAL A 41 -21.76 1.86 -22.23
CA VAL A 41 -21.52 3.21 -21.73
C VAL A 41 -21.05 4.10 -22.89
N VAL A 42 -21.81 5.15 -23.18
CA VAL A 42 -21.48 6.14 -24.22
C VAL A 42 -21.83 7.53 -23.71
N SER A 43 -20.88 8.46 -23.81
CA SER A 43 -21.08 9.88 -23.46
C SER A 43 -21.72 10.09 -22.07
N SER A 44 -21.18 9.43 -21.05
CA SER A 44 -21.65 9.50 -19.66
C SER A 44 -23.10 9.02 -19.46
N LYS A 45 -23.59 8.14 -20.30
CA LYS A 45 -24.85 7.41 -20.12
C LYS A 45 -24.63 5.92 -20.22
N THR A 46 -25.32 5.16 -19.36
CA THR A 46 -25.44 3.70 -19.49
C THR A 46 -26.71 3.39 -20.26
N TYR A 47 -26.55 2.76 -21.39
CA TYR A 47 -27.64 2.25 -22.22
C TYR A 47 -27.84 0.76 -21.92
N THR A 48 -29.09 0.34 -21.82
CA THR A 48 -29.43 -1.09 -21.66
C THR A 48 -30.19 -1.56 -22.91
N CYS A 49 -29.82 -2.72 -23.42
CA CYS A 49 -30.51 -3.34 -24.54
C CYS A 49 -31.85 -3.93 -24.06
N ILE A 50 -32.95 -3.38 -24.54
CA ILE A 50 -34.30 -3.77 -24.15
C ILE A 50 -35.10 -4.31 -25.35
N LYS A 51 -36.11 -5.12 -25.08
CA LYS A 51 -37.03 -5.57 -26.10
C LYS A 51 -38.11 -4.49 -26.34
N SER A 52 -38.22 -4.03 -27.59
CA SER A 52 -39.25 -3.08 -28.03
C SER A 52 -39.99 -3.69 -29.21
N GLY A 53 -41.17 -4.22 -28.94
CA GLY A 53 -41.92 -5.01 -29.90
C GLY A 53 -41.17 -6.29 -30.34
N LYS A 54 -40.93 -6.42 -31.65
CA LYS A 54 -40.16 -7.57 -32.20
C LYS A 54 -38.65 -7.31 -32.32
N LYS A 55 -38.15 -6.17 -31.87
CA LYS A 55 -36.74 -5.75 -32.01
C LYS A 55 -36.06 -5.60 -30.64
N LEU A 56 -34.73 -5.76 -30.64
CA LEU A 56 -33.87 -5.39 -29.52
C LEU A 56 -33.25 -4.03 -29.81
N VAL A 57 -33.44 -3.06 -28.93
CA VAL A 57 -32.97 -1.69 -29.10
C VAL A 57 -32.34 -1.15 -27.81
N TRP A 58 -31.43 -0.23 -27.94
CA TRP A 58 -30.90 0.53 -26.81
C TRP A 58 -31.98 1.46 -26.24
N ASP A 59 -32.13 1.45 -24.93
CA ASP A 59 -33.02 2.34 -24.20
C ASP A 59 -32.58 3.83 -24.34
N LYS A 60 -33.26 4.74 -23.63
CA LYS A 60 -32.91 6.19 -23.65
C LYS A 60 -31.59 6.52 -22.95
N GLY A 61 -30.94 5.53 -22.31
CA GLY A 61 -29.74 5.68 -21.49
C GLY A 61 -30.01 6.43 -20.17
N VAL A 62 -29.44 5.92 -19.12
CA VAL A 62 -29.43 6.54 -17.79
C VAL A 62 -28.13 7.31 -17.63
N ALA A 63 -28.20 8.59 -17.25
CA ALA A 63 -27.02 9.38 -16.98
C ALA A 63 -26.20 8.75 -15.86
N ILE A 64 -24.90 8.60 -16.07
CA ILE A 64 -23.99 8.22 -15.01
C ILE A 64 -23.78 9.47 -14.15
N VAL A 65 -24.46 9.50 -13.01
CA VAL A 65 -24.18 10.50 -11.98
C VAL A 65 -22.81 10.17 -11.39
N LYS A 66 -21.80 10.97 -11.74
CA LYS A 66 -20.52 10.85 -11.02
C LYS A 66 -20.77 11.18 -9.56
N PRO A 67 -20.37 10.30 -8.62
CA PRO A 67 -20.46 10.65 -7.20
C PRO A 67 -19.78 12.01 -6.99
N ILE A 68 -20.45 12.92 -6.29
CA ILE A 68 -19.83 14.18 -5.84
C ILE A 68 -18.70 13.75 -4.91
N GLN A 69 -17.46 14.05 -5.31
CA GLN A 69 -16.32 13.75 -4.46
C GLN A 69 -16.37 14.68 -3.24
N PRO A 70 -16.20 14.14 -2.02
CA PRO A 70 -16.14 14.97 -0.82
C PRO A 70 -15.01 16.00 -0.94
N ALA A 71 -15.21 17.19 -0.35
CA ALA A 71 -14.20 18.22 -0.35
C ALA A 71 -12.93 17.77 0.35
N ALA A 72 -11.79 18.01 -0.27
CA ALA A 72 -10.49 17.69 0.33
C ALA A 72 -10.14 18.72 1.40
N PRO A 73 -9.58 18.30 2.56
CA PRO A 73 -9.06 19.24 3.54
C PRO A 73 -7.86 20.00 2.95
N THR A 74 -7.77 21.28 3.26
CA THR A 74 -6.66 22.16 2.86
C THR A 74 -5.67 22.43 3.99
N GLY A 75 -6.07 22.15 5.22
CA GLY A 75 -5.26 22.29 6.43
C GLY A 75 -6.00 21.76 7.65
N PHE A 76 -5.42 21.98 8.83
CA PHE A 76 -6.08 21.56 10.08
C PHE A 76 -7.34 22.36 10.40
N ASN A 77 -7.44 23.61 9.91
CA ASN A 77 -8.58 24.48 10.21
C ASN A 77 -9.90 24.02 9.56
N ASP A 78 -9.84 23.32 8.43
CA ASP A 78 -11.01 22.82 7.71
C ASP A 78 -11.10 21.29 7.72
N LEU A 79 -10.21 20.61 8.45
CA LEU A 79 -10.05 19.17 8.46
C LEU A 79 -11.33 18.46 8.93
N GLU A 80 -11.90 18.90 10.05
CA GLU A 80 -13.08 18.30 10.65
C GLU A 80 -14.33 18.49 9.76
N ALA A 81 -14.46 19.67 9.13
CA ALA A 81 -15.56 19.92 8.18
C ALA A 81 -15.47 19.07 6.91
N ASN A 82 -14.24 18.71 6.50
CA ASN A 82 -13.96 17.96 5.29
C ASN A 82 -13.48 16.52 5.56
N TYR A 83 -13.80 15.96 6.74
CA TYR A 83 -13.33 14.63 7.17
C TYR A 83 -13.63 13.53 6.14
N SER A 84 -14.79 13.56 5.50
CA SER A 84 -15.20 12.57 4.49
C SER A 84 -14.37 12.60 3.22
N GLY A 85 -13.61 13.68 2.99
CA GLY A 85 -12.71 13.82 1.84
C GLY A 85 -11.27 13.41 2.11
N VAL A 86 -10.91 13.08 3.36
CA VAL A 86 -9.53 12.75 3.76
C VAL A 86 -8.99 11.58 2.98
N SER A 87 -9.64 10.41 3.07
CA SER A 87 -9.14 9.18 2.43
C SER A 87 -9.05 9.30 0.91
N TYR A 88 -10.02 9.97 0.27
CA TYR A 88 -9.97 10.22 -1.17
C TYR A 88 -8.82 11.16 -1.56
N SER A 89 -8.62 12.25 -0.81
CA SER A 89 -7.54 13.20 -1.06
C SER A 89 -6.15 12.57 -0.89
N ALA A 90 -5.96 11.78 0.16
CA ALA A 90 -4.71 11.07 0.42
C ALA A 90 -4.39 10.06 -0.68
N TRP A 91 -5.37 9.23 -1.06
CA TRP A 91 -5.23 8.31 -2.18
C TRP A 91 -4.90 9.03 -3.48
N LYS A 92 -5.64 10.09 -3.81
CA LYS A 92 -5.46 10.86 -5.05
C LYS A 92 -4.06 11.45 -5.14
N LYS A 93 -3.57 12.11 -4.10
CA LYS A 93 -2.21 12.69 -4.06
C LYS A 93 -1.12 11.62 -4.17
N SER A 94 -1.34 10.46 -3.55
CA SER A 94 -0.42 9.32 -3.66
C SER A 94 -0.42 8.74 -5.08
N ASN A 95 -1.58 8.55 -5.70
CA ASN A 95 -1.70 8.09 -7.08
C ASN A 95 -1.04 9.08 -8.06
N GLU A 96 -1.31 10.38 -7.93
CA GLU A 96 -0.68 11.42 -8.74
C GLU A 96 0.85 11.38 -8.62
N LYS A 97 1.39 11.21 -7.41
CA LYS A 97 2.83 11.04 -7.17
C LYS A 97 3.38 9.80 -7.86
N ILE A 98 2.70 8.66 -7.74
CA ILE A 98 3.11 7.39 -8.36
C ILE A 98 3.11 7.50 -9.89
N LEU A 99 2.07 8.11 -10.47
CA LEU A 99 1.95 8.29 -11.92
C LEU A 99 3.00 9.26 -12.48
N ALA A 100 3.36 10.29 -11.72
CA ALA A 100 4.36 11.28 -12.12
C ALA A 100 5.82 10.79 -11.93
N SER A 101 6.03 9.69 -11.22
CA SER A 101 7.35 9.20 -10.83
C SER A 101 7.78 7.98 -11.65
N SER A 102 9.09 7.88 -11.90
CA SER A 102 9.71 6.65 -12.39
C SER A 102 10.23 5.82 -11.22
N SER A 103 10.14 4.49 -11.32
CA SER A 103 10.81 3.59 -10.39
C SER A 103 12.25 3.39 -10.85
N PRO A 104 13.24 3.63 -9.98
CA PRO A 104 14.62 3.24 -10.30
C PRO A 104 14.71 1.71 -10.38
N SER A 105 15.59 1.21 -11.23
CA SER A 105 15.92 -0.21 -11.26
C SER A 105 16.84 -0.52 -10.08
N ILE A 106 16.28 -1.12 -9.03
CA ILE A 106 17.03 -1.62 -7.87
C ILE A 106 17.14 -3.13 -8.01
N PRO A 107 18.35 -3.72 -7.93
CA PRO A 107 18.51 -5.17 -7.97
C PRO A 107 17.66 -5.85 -6.88
N LEU A 108 16.87 -6.84 -7.28
CA LEU A 108 16.03 -7.64 -6.41
C LEU A 108 16.44 -9.10 -6.47
N GLU A 109 16.76 -9.67 -5.32
CA GLU A 109 16.96 -11.09 -5.13
C GLU A 109 15.79 -11.67 -4.33
N ILE A 110 15.22 -12.79 -4.79
CA ILE A 110 14.12 -13.46 -4.10
C ILE A 110 14.61 -14.83 -3.64
N LEU A 111 14.67 -15.01 -2.31
CA LEU A 111 15.07 -16.24 -1.65
C LEU A 111 13.83 -16.90 -1.04
N ILE A 112 13.54 -18.11 -1.49
CA ILE A 112 12.36 -18.86 -1.05
C ILE A 112 12.83 -20.19 -0.45
N GLY A 113 12.35 -20.51 0.75
CA GLY A 113 12.62 -21.79 1.40
C GLY A 113 12.10 -22.96 0.56
N VAL A 114 12.77 -24.10 0.63
CA VAL A 114 12.48 -25.28 -0.23
C VAL A 114 11.06 -25.84 -0.02
N ASN A 115 10.50 -25.66 1.18
CA ASN A 115 9.13 -26.08 1.52
C ASN A 115 8.12 -24.91 1.45
N THR A 116 8.56 -23.75 0.97
CA THR A 116 7.78 -22.52 0.99
C THR A 116 7.25 -22.19 -0.40
N LYS A 117 6.04 -21.64 -0.44
CA LYS A 117 5.47 -21.04 -1.66
C LYS A 117 5.22 -19.57 -1.40
N LEU A 118 5.73 -18.73 -2.29
CA LEU A 118 5.44 -17.30 -2.23
C LEU A 118 3.96 -17.05 -2.56
N ASN A 119 3.27 -16.38 -1.68
CA ASN A 119 1.84 -16.08 -1.84
C ASN A 119 1.61 -14.96 -2.86
N ASN A 120 2.37 -13.89 -2.77
CA ASN A 120 2.37 -12.82 -3.77
C ASN A 120 3.19 -13.23 -5.00
N LYS A 121 2.55 -13.29 -6.16
CA LYS A 121 3.19 -13.71 -7.42
C LYS A 121 3.96 -12.59 -8.13
N ASN A 122 3.86 -11.36 -7.66
CA ASN A 122 4.49 -10.19 -8.27
C ASN A 122 5.04 -9.23 -7.21
N PRO A 123 6.03 -9.65 -6.40
CA PRO A 123 6.62 -8.79 -5.37
C PRO A 123 7.33 -7.56 -5.96
N GLU A 124 7.87 -7.66 -7.19
CA GLU A 124 8.49 -6.52 -7.88
C GLU A 124 7.53 -5.35 -8.04
N TYR A 125 6.24 -5.64 -8.26
CA TYR A 125 5.22 -4.60 -8.35
C TYR A 125 5.12 -3.81 -7.06
N ALA A 126 5.09 -4.48 -5.91
CA ALA A 126 5.01 -3.81 -4.61
C ALA A 126 6.20 -2.86 -4.40
N PHE A 127 7.42 -3.34 -4.60
CA PHE A 127 8.64 -2.52 -4.46
C PHE A 127 8.67 -1.36 -5.45
N SER A 128 8.28 -1.59 -6.70
CA SER A 128 8.19 -0.54 -7.72
C SER A 128 7.22 0.57 -7.36
N GLN A 129 6.02 0.24 -6.84
CA GLN A 129 5.04 1.25 -6.45
C GLN A 129 5.50 2.07 -5.24
N VAL A 130 6.12 1.44 -4.26
CA VAL A 130 6.69 2.15 -3.10
C VAL A 130 7.85 3.06 -3.53
N ASN A 131 8.73 2.60 -4.44
CA ASN A 131 9.79 3.44 -5.02
C ASN A 131 9.25 4.68 -5.73
N LYS A 132 8.14 4.54 -6.46
CA LYS A 132 7.48 5.68 -7.12
C LYS A 132 6.85 6.64 -6.11
N LEU A 133 6.17 6.10 -5.08
CA LEU A 133 5.55 6.91 -4.03
C LEU A 133 6.58 7.76 -3.30
N TYR A 134 7.76 7.20 -3.04
CA TYR A 134 8.86 7.87 -2.35
C TYR A 134 10.02 8.29 -3.27
N ALA A 135 9.73 8.49 -4.56
CA ALA A 135 10.72 9.01 -5.50
C ALA A 135 11.28 10.36 -5.00
N GLY A 136 12.61 10.48 -5.01
CA GLY A 136 13.34 11.62 -4.43
C GLY A 136 13.84 11.40 -3.00
N ASN A 137 13.47 10.30 -2.34
CA ASN A 137 14.05 9.89 -1.07
C ASN A 137 15.26 8.97 -1.29
N THR A 138 16.04 8.75 -0.21
CA THR A 138 17.14 7.79 -0.25
C THR A 138 16.56 6.38 -0.26
N LEU A 139 16.88 5.61 -1.29
CA LEU A 139 16.45 4.23 -1.45
C LEU A 139 17.61 3.27 -1.15
N PRO A 140 17.35 2.02 -0.77
CA PRO A 140 18.38 1.00 -0.65
C PRO A 140 19.04 0.73 -2.02
N LYS A 141 20.26 0.22 -2.02
CA LYS A 141 20.97 -0.14 -3.25
C LYS A 141 20.58 -1.51 -3.80
N ASN A 142 20.17 -2.41 -2.92
CA ASN A 142 19.74 -3.76 -3.25
C ASN A 142 18.53 -4.12 -2.37
N ILE A 143 17.68 -4.99 -2.88
CA ILE A 143 16.55 -5.57 -2.15
C ILE A 143 16.72 -7.08 -2.14
N VAL A 144 16.58 -7.70 -0.98
CA VAL A 144 16.46 -9.15 -0.83
C VAL A 144 15.12 -9.44 -0.18
N LEU A 145 14.28 -10.21 -0.85
CA LEU A 145 13.04 -10.77 -0.28
C LEU A 145 13.33 -12.19 0.20
N LEU A 146 13.23 -12.43 1.50
CA LEU A 146 13.41 -13.72 2.13
C LEU A 146 12.03 -14.25 2.57
N ALA A 147 11.52 -15.26 1.88
CA ALA A 147 10.23 -15.86 2.15
C ALA A 147 10.39 -17.28 2.71
N PHE A 148 9.69 -17.57 3.80
CA PHE A 148 9.79 -18.87 4.45
C PHE A 148 8.48 -19.23 5.20
N ASN A 149 8.31 -20.53 5.45
CA ASN A 149 7.31 -21.07 6.38
C ASN A 149 8.00 -21.72 7.59
N PHE A 150 7.23 -22.28 8.49
CA PHE A 150 7.79 -22.90 9.70
C PHE A 150 8.81 -24.01 9.41
N GLN A 151 8.64 -24.79 8.33
CA GLN A 151 9.58 -25.87 7.98
C GLN A 151 10.94 -25.35 7.51
N ASP A 152 10.96 -24.13 6.93
CA ASP A 152 12.18 -23.49 6.43
C ASP A 152 12.77 -22.46 7.42
N ARG A 153 12.25 -22.39 8.67
CA ARG A 153 12.64 -21.39 9.66
C ARG A 153 14.15 -21.32 9.92
N ASP A 154 14.79 -22.46 10.15
CA ASP A 154 16.22 -22.50 10.47
C ASP A 154 17.09 -22.11 9.26
N TRP A 155 16.63 -22.44 8.03
CA TRP A 155 17.24 -21.95 6.80
C TRP A 155 17.10 -20.43 6.70
N ALA A 156 15.94 -19.87 7.02
CA ALA A 156 15.70 -18.42 6.98
C ALA A 156 16.60 -17.67 7.99
N ILE A 157 16.77 -18.21 9.20
CA ILE A 157 17.72 -17.67 10.20
C ILE A 157 19.13 -17.61 9.62
N THR A 158 19.61 -18.73 9.06
CA THR A 158 20.94 -18.82 8.45
C THR A 158 21.09 -17.80 7.31
N LYS A 159 20.08 -17.64 6.44
CA LYS A 159 20.10 -16.68 5.35
C LYS A 159 20.12 -15.24 5.85
N MET A 160 19.29 -14.93 6.85
CA MET A 160 19.27 -13.60 7.46
C MET A 160 20.64 -13.21 8.03
N ASP A 161 21.32 -14.11 8.77
CA ASP A 161 22.66 -13.87 9.33
C ASP A 161 23.72 -13.64 8.24
N GLN A 162 23.59 -14.33 7.08
CA GLN A 162 24.47 -14.12 5.93
C GLN A 162 24.28 -12.75 5.27
N ILE A 163 23.02 -12.30 5.14
CA ILE A 163 22.68 -11.07 4.42
C ILE A 163 22.88 -9.84 5.30
N VAL A 164 22.41 -9.91 6.55
CA VAL A 164 22.50 -8.83 7.53
C VAL A 164 23.11 -9.37 8.82
N PRO A 165 24.45 -9.48 8.90
CA PRO A 165 25.13 -9.96 10.09
C PRO A 165 24.76 -9.14 11.34
N ASN A 166 24.51 -9.82 12.45
CA ASN A 166 24.14 -9.24 13.75
C ASN A 166 22.79 -8.49 13.78
N ALA A 167 21.89 -8.73 12.81
CA ALA A 167 20.55 -8.14 12.79
C ALA A 167 19.58 -8.77 13.83
N GLY A 168 20.03 -9.73 14.61
CA GLY A 168 19.18 -10.40 15.61
C GLY A 168 18.24 -11.41 14.97
N SER A 169 18.76 -12.38 14.21
CA SER A 169 17.98 -13.43 13.54
C SER A 169 17.16 -14.31 14.49
N SER A 170 17.44 -14.28 15.79
CA SER A 170 16.57 -14.86 16.83
C SER A 170 15.14 -14.31 16.75
N TRP A 171 14.94 -13.07 16.24
CA TRP A 171 13.63 -12.50 16.00
C TRP A 171 12.74 -13.42 15.14
N ILE A 172 13.31 -14.11 14.15
CA ILE A 172 12.56 -15.09 13.34
C ILE A 172 11.95 -16.17 14.22
N LYS A 173 12.76 -16.73 15.15
CA LYS A 173 12.32 -17.81 16.03
C LYS A 173 11.42 -17.32 17.16
N ASP A 174 11.74 -16.15 17.72
CA ASP A 174 11.11 -15.68 18.94
C ASP A 174 9.84 -14.87 18.68
N VAL A 175 9.71 -14.24 17.49
CA VAL A 175 8.63 -13.31 17.15
C VAL A 175 7.91 -13.69 15.86
N ALA A 176 8.61 -13.81 14.74
CA ALA A 176 7.97 -13.95 13.44
C ALA A 176 7.40 -15.36 13.20
N CYS A 177 8.07 -16.39 13.71
CA CYS A 177 7.71 -17.78 13.46
C CYS A 177 8.03 -18.69 14.65
N PRO A 178 7.45 -18.44 15.85
CA PRO A 178 7.76 -19.24 17.03
C PRO A 178 7.22 -20.69 16.95
N SER A 179 6.10 -20.89 16.26
CA SER A 179 5.51 -22.21 16.01
C SER A 179 4.87 -22.27 14.62
N ALA A 180 4.44 -23.45 14.18
CA ALA A 180 3.75 -23.61 12.91
C ALA A 180 2.44 -22.81 12.84
N ASP A 181 1.73 -22.70 13.96
CA ASP A 181 0.44 -22.02 14.05
C ASP A 181 0.58 -20.49 14.18
N THR A 182 1.78 -20.03 14.54
CA THR A 182 2.08 -18.61 14.79
C THR A 182 3.22 -18.10 13.92
N CYS A 183 3.47 -18.73 12.77
CA CYS A 183 4.45 -18.30 11.78
C CYS A 183 3.85 -17.23 10.88
N LEU A 184 3.69 -16.04 11.44
CA LEU A 184 2.94 -14.93 10.86
C LEU A 184 3.76 -13.64 10.94
N GLY A 185 3.75 -12.86 9.86
CA GLY A 185 4.29 -11.51 9.86
C GLY A 185 5.43 -11.28 8.88
N GLY A 186 5.91 -10.06 8.93
CA GLY A 186 7.04 -9.58 8.16
C GLY A 186 8.02 -8.81 9.05
N GLY A 187 9.13 -8.45 8.48
CA GLY A 187 10.13 -7.60 9.12
C GLY A 187 11.10 -7.02 8.09
N SER A 188 11.57 -5.83 8.37
CA SER A 188 12.56 -5.13 7.56
C SER A 188 13.88 -4.98 8.31
N PHE A 189 14.97 -5.35 7.66
CA PHE A 189 16.32 -5.27 8.18
C PHE A 189 17.23 -4.62 7.16
N HIS A 190 18.26 -3.92 7.61
CA HIS A 190 19.11 -3.17 6.72
C HIS A 190 20.59 -3.51 6.95
N ASN A 191 21.27 -3.93 5.89
CA ASN A 191 22.72 -4.07 5.91
C ASN A 191 23.34 -2.71 5.57
N LEU A 192 23.86 -2.03 6.60
CA LEU A 192 24.43 -0.68 6.49
C LEU A 192 25.65 -0.62 5.58
N SER A 193 26.47 -1.68 5.54
CA SER A 193 27.74 -1.69 4.81
C SER A 193 27.57 -1.69 3.30
N ASN A 194 26.57 -2.42 2.79
CA ASN A 194 26.28 -2.53 1.36
C ASN A 194 24.94 -1.91 0.96
N LYS A 195 24.19 -1.35 1.93
CA LYS A 195 22.87 -0.71 1.76
C LYS A 195 21.83 -1.65 1.15
N THR A 196 21.83 -2.90 1.61
CA THR A 196 20.83 -3.91 1.22
C THR A 196 19.66 -3.87 2.19
N ALA A 197 18.46 -3.71 1.66
CA ALA A 197 17.21 -3.94 2.38
C ALA A 197 16.90 -5.44 2.36
N LEU A 198 16.75 -6.05 3.51
CA LEU A 198 16.26 -7.41 3.66
C LEU A 198 14.82 -7.36 4.14
N ILE A 199 13.91 -7.80 3.28
CA ILE A 199 12.49 -7.96 3.58
C ILE A 199 12.24 -9.42 3.92
N VAL A 200 11.83 -9.69 5.15
CA VAL A 200 11.57 -11.04 5.64
C VAL A 200 10.07 -11.24 5.73
N ILE A 201 9.55 -12.28 5.06
CA ILE A 201 8.11 -12.57 5.03
C ILE A 201 7.85 -14.03 5.35
N THR A 202 6.96 -14.27 6.30
CA THR A 202 6.44 -15.60 6.55
C THR A 202 5.27 -15.89 5.63
N THR A 203 5.20 -17.13 5.13
CA THR A 203 4.11 -17.59 4.24
C THR A 203 3.23 -18.64 4.93
N GLY A 204 3.12 -18.57 6.24
CA GLY A 204 2.21 -19.40 7.02
C GLY A 204 0.74 -19.18 6.64
N ILE A 205 -0.12 -20.11 7.01
CA ILE A 205 -1.56 -19.95 6.83
C ILE A 205 -2.05 -18.99 7.89
N ASP A 206 -2.18 -17.72 7.54
CA ASP A 206 -2.91 -16.77 8.35
C ASP A 206 -4.28 -16.50 7.72
N PRO A 207 -5.35 -17.06 8.30
CA PRO A 207 -6.70 -16.84 7.78
C PRO A 207 -7.15 -15.38 7.92
N TYR A 208 -6.50 -14.58 8.75
CA TYR A 208 -6.82 -13.16 8.96
C TYR A 208 -6.04 -12.21 8.05
N ASN A 209 -4.88 -12.63 7.53
CA ASN A 209 -3.99 -11.80 6.70
C ASN A 209 -3.81 -12.31 5.27
N LEU A 210 -4.61 -13.25 4.84
CA LEU A 210 -4.48 -13.82 3.49
C LEU A 210 -4.55 -12.75 2.39
N SER A 211 -5.38 -11.73 2.54
CA SER A 211 -5.45 -10.61 1.61
C SER A 211 -4.15 -9.81 1.56
N ASN A 212 -3.49 -9.60 2.70
CA ASN A 212 -2.19 -8.91 2.79
C ASN A 212 -1.10 -9.70 2.07
N THR A 213 -1.02 -11.00 2.31
CA THR A 213 0.02 -11.84 1.73
C THR A 213 -0.16 -12.09 0.24
N LEU A 214 -1.40 -12.06 -0.27
CA LEU A 214 -1.70 -12.26 -1.70
C LEU A 214 -1.56 -10.99 -2.53
N SER A 215 -1.82 -9.84 -1.94
CA SER A 215 -1.87 -8.55 -2.66
C SER A 215 -0.52 -7.87 -2.81
N GLY A 216 0.48 -8.24 -2.02
CA GLY A 216 1.77 -7.55 -1.94
C GLY A 216 1.79 -6.36 -0.96
N THR A 217 0.74 -6.19 -0.15
CA THR A 217 0.68 -5.12 0.83
C THR A 217 1.69 -5.32 1.95
N LEU A 218 1.94 -6.57 2.37
CA LEU A 218 2.95 -6.86 3.38
C LEU A 218 4.36 -6.52 2.88
N GLU A 219 4.71 -6.90 1.64
CA GLU A 219 5.96 -6.52 1.01
C GLU A 219 6.12 -4.99 0.91
N ALA A 220 5.04 -4.29 0.58
CA ALA A 220 5.04 -2.83 0.52
C ALA A 220 5.22 -2.18 1.89
N HIS A 221 4.61 -2.75 2.94
CA HIS A 221 4.76 -2.32 4.34
C HIS A 221 6.23 -2.44 4.79
N GLU A 222 6.78 -3.65 4.70
CA GLU A 222 8.15 -3.90 5.14
C GLU A 222 9.19 -3.12 4.31
N TYR A 223 8.90 -2.93 3.03
CA TYR A 223 9.78 -2.12 2.19
C TYR A 223 9.69 -0.62 2.50
N ALA A 224 8.55 -0.10 2.95
CA ALA A 224 8.46 1.26 3.44
C ALA A 224 9.43 1.49 4.62
N HIS A 225 9.50 0.55 5.57
CA HIS A 225 10.48 0.59 6.65
C HIS A 225 11.94 0.60 6.15
N SER A 226 12.23 -0.10 5.05
CA SER A 226 13.57 -0.05 4.46
C SER A 226 13.92 1.32 3.88
N ILE A 227 12.94 2.06 3.34
CA ILE A 227 13.15 3.43 2.86
C ILE A 227 13.33 4.39 4.03
N GLU A 228 12.57 4.23 5.10
CA GLU A 228 12.72 4.97 6.34
C GLU A 228 14.12 4.79 6.92
N GLN A 229 14.58 3.54 7.04
CA GLN A 229 15.93 3.21 7.50
C GLN A 229 17.01 3.77 6.58
N SER A 230 16.87 3.59 5.26
CA SER A 230 17.82 4.13 4.28
C SER A 230 17.93 5.66 4.38
N SER A 231 16.81 6.33 4.65
CA SER A 231 16.80 7.78 4.86
C SER A 231 17.50 8.18 6.16
N ALA A 232 17.29 7.43 7.25
CA ALA A 232 17.99 7.65 8.51
C ALA A 232 19.51 7.43 8.37
N ASP A 233 19.92 6.35 7.71
CA ASP A 233 21.33 6.01 7.48
C ASP A 233 22.06 7.06 6.64
N ALA A 234 21.39 7.63 5.63
CA ALA A 234 21.96 8.68 4.79
C ALA A 234 22.24 9.97 5.58
N LEU A 235 21.40 10.24 6.59
CA LEU A 235 21.54 11.42 7.45
C LEU A 235 22.57 11.20 8.57
N ARG A 236 22.78 9.94 8.98
CA ARG A 236 23.60 9.59 10.15
C ARG A 236 24.46 8.35 9.92
N PRO A 237 25.47 8.41 9.06
CA PRO A 237 26.28 7.24 8.73
C PRO A 237 27.07 6.64 9.91
N ALA A 238 27.18 7.35 11.04
CA ALA A 238 27.99 6.96 12.21
C ALA A 238 27.20 6.86 13.54
N VAL A 239 25.88 6.99 13.53
CA VAL A 239 25.08 7.06 14.76
C VAL A 239 24.42 5.72 15.04
N ASN A 240 24.54 5.27 16.29
CA ASN A 240 23.75 4.17 16.81
C ASN A 240 22.25 4.51 16.68
N LEU A 241 21.54 3.86 15.80
CA LEU A 241 20.11 4.08 15.54
C LEU A 241 19.25 3.95 16.80
N LEU A 242 19.70 3.17 17.81
CA LEU A 242 19.03 3.02 19.09
C LEU A 242 19.04 4.32 19.94
N GLN A 243 19.91 5.27 19.63
CA GLN A 243 20.00 6.57 20.31
C GLN A 243 19.42 7.74 19.49
N SER A 244 18.94 7.47 18.30
CA SER A 244 18.28 8.46 17.45
C SER A 244 16.88 8.77 17.97
N PRO A 245 16.40 10.03 17.94
CA PRO A 245 15.03 10.34 18.27
C PRO A 245 14.10 9.88 17.14
N TRP A 246 13.83 8.59 17.13
CA TRP A 246 12.81 8.02 16.23
C TRP A 246 11.45 8.66 16.52
N PRO A 247 10.63 8.89 15.52
CA PRO A 247 9.25 9.28 15.75
C PRO A 247 8.52 8.20 16.57
N PRO A 248 7.38 8.50 17.19
CA PRO A 248 6.58 7.51 17.91
C PRO A 248 6.26 6.29 17.04
N ASN A 249 6.20 5.09 17.64
CA ASN A 249 5.94 3.86 16.90
C ASN A 249 4.65 3.91 16.06
N TRP A 250 3.60 4.57 16.57
CA TRP A 250 2.36 4.75 15.81
C TRP A 250 2.54 5.64 14.56
N TYR A 251 3.55 6.52 14.52
CA TYR A 251 3.88 7.28 13.32
C TYR A 251 4.67 6.42 12.33
N TRP A 252 5.67 5.71 12.81
CA TRP A 252 6.51 4.84 12.01
C TRP A 252 5.72 3.71 11.38
N GLU A 253 5.02 2.92 12.18
CA GLU A 253 4.16 1.85 11.70
C GLU A 253 2.96 2.38 10.87
N GLY A 254 2.43 3.53 11.28
CA GLY A 254 1.35 4.21 10.55
C GLY A 254 1.78 4.65 9.16
N LEU A 255 3.01 5.12 8.99
CA LEU A 255 3.56 5.51 7.69
C LEU A 255 3.72 4.28 6.77
N ALA A 256 4.26 3.18 7.29
CA ALA A 256 4.37 1.94 6.54
C ALA A 256 2.99 1.35 6.19
N ASN A 257 2.05 1.37 7.13
CA ASN A 257 0.69 0.87 6.92
C ASN A 257 -0.12 1.74 5.96
N PHE A 258 0.04 3.05 5.96
CA PHE A 258 -0.51 3.94 4.93
C PHE A 258 0.12 3.63 3.56
N THR A 259 1.44 3.46 3.53
CA THR A 259 2.18 3.17 2.28
C THR A 259 1.69 1.90 1.60
N GLN A 260 1.47 0.82 2.34
CA GLN A 260 0.96 -0.43 1.76
C GLN A 260 -0.38 -0.23 1.06
N HIS A 261 -1.29 0.58 1.63
CA HIS A 261 -2.58 0.88 1.03
C HIS A 261 -2.42 1.74 -0.23
N ALA A 262 -1.68 2.84 -0.10
CA ALA A 262 -1.51 3.85 -1.14
C ALA A 262 -0.73 3.32 -2.36
N ALA A 263 0.29 2.49 -2.13
CA ALA A 263 1.11 1.93 -3.20
C ALA A 263 0.37 0.81 -3.97
N ILE A 264 -0.18 -0.18 -3.26
CA ILE A 264 -0.76 -1.38 -3.89
C ILE A 264 -2.10 -1.08 -4.57
N TYR A 265 -2.91 -0.20 -4.01
CA TYR A 265 -4.23 0.16 -4.54
C TYR A 265 -4.25 1.56 -5.16
N SER A 266 -3.11 2.02 -5.66
CA SER A 266 -2.98 3.33 -6.30
C SER A 266 -3.89 3.50 -7.52
N ASP A 267 -4.22 2.42 -8.22
CA ASP A 267 -5.04 2.41 -9.43
C ASP A 267 -6.55 2.54 -9.19
N SER A 268 -7.02 2.34 -7.94
CA SER A 268 -8.45 2.31 -7.62
C SER A 268 -8.76 2.76 -6.21
N PHE A 269 -9.46 3.89 -6.08
CA PHE A 269 -9.95 4.36 -4.78
C PHE A 269 -10.92 3.36 -4.12
N GLU A 270 -11.73 2.66 -4.91
CA GLU A 270 -12.66 1.65 -4.37
C GLU A 270 -11.89 0.52 -3.67
N LYS A 271 -10.85 -0.02 -4.30
CA LYS A 271 -9.99 -1.05 -3.70
C LYS A 271 -9.26 -0.52 -2.47
N TYR A 272 -8.69 0.69 -2.56
CA TYR A 272 -8.03 1.37 -1.45
C TYR A 272 -8.97 1.52 -0.24
N SER A 273 -10.14 2.08 -0.45
CA SER A 273 -11.14 2.30 0.62
C SER A 273 -11.65 0.99 1.22
N LYS A 274 -11.88 -0.03 0.38
CA LYS A 274 -12.29 -1.35 0.84
C LYS A 274 -11.22 -1.98 1.74
N TYR A 275 -9.98 -2.04 1.27
CA TYR A 275 -8.87 -2.64 2.01
C TYR A 275 -8.59 -1.90 3.32
N ARG A 276 -8.59 -0.55 3.30
CA ARG A 276 -8.48 0.28 4.50
C ARG A 276 -9.51 -0.12 5.58
N LYS A 277 -10.75 -0.36 5.18
CA LYS A 277 -11.81 -0.81 6.11
C LYS A 277 -11.63 -2.25 6.58
N GLU A 278 -11.15 -3.14 5.73
CA GLU A 278 -10.89 -4.54 6.10
C GLU A 278 -9.82 -4.64 7.19
N VAL A 279 -8.69 -3.96 7.04
CA VAL A 279 -7.59 -4.03 8.01
C VAL A 279 -7.88 -3.30 9.32
N SER A 280 -8.74 -2.29 9.28
CA SER A 280 -9.14 -1.48 10.45
C SER A 280 -10.55 -1.82 10.97
N GLY A 281 -11.16 -2.90 10.49
CA GLY A 281 -12.59 -3.20 10.72
C GLY A 281 -13.02 -3.26 12.19
N GLN A 282 -12.11 -3.58 13.09
CA GLN A 282 -12.41 -3.67 14.53
C GLN A 282 -12.67 -2.30 15.21
N ILE A 283 -12.21 -1.20 14.60
CA ILE A 283 -12.36 0.14 15.17
C ILE A 283 -13.50 0.94 14.53
N PHE A 284 -13.94 0.58 13.30
CA PHE A 284 -15.08 1.22 12.65
C PHE A 284 -16.39 0.94 13.40
N TYR A 285 -17.20 1.98 13.58
CA TYR A 285 -18.49 1.94 14.28
C TYR A 285 -18.41 1.38 15.71
N ASN A 286 -17.24 1.48 16.33
CA ASN A 286 -17.04 1.05 17.71
C ASN A 286 -16.90 2.28 18.61
N PRO A 287 -17.89 2.58 19.49
CA PRO A 287 -17.95 3.81 20.27
C PRO A 287 -16.80 3.99 21.28
N THR A 288 -16.04 2.94 21.54
CA THR A 288 -14.79 3.06 22.32
C THR A 288 -13.80 4.01 21.65
N TRP A 289 -13.75 4.03 20.32
CA TRP A 289 -12.83 4.83 19.53
C TRP A 289 -13.38 6.23 19.23
N ASN A 290 -13.87 6.91 20.27
CA ASN A 290 -14.26 8.31 20.21
C ASN A 290 -13.03 9.23 20.26
N ALA A 291 -13.24 10.50 19.95
CA ALA A 291 -12.17 11.50 19.85
C ALA A 291 -11.27 11.57 21.10
N LYS A 292 -11.88 11.54 22.30
CA LYS A 292 -11.11 11.61 23.57
C LYS A 292 -10.23 10.38 23.78
N TYR A 293 -10.72 9.19 23.42
CA TYR A 293 -9.93 7.96 23.54
C TYR A 293 -8.77 7.95 22.55
N ILE A 294 -9.02 8.37 21.30
CA ILE A 294 -7.99 8.48 20.23
C ILE A 294 -6.92 9.51 20.62
N GLU A 295 -7.32 10.68 21.13
CA GLU A 295 -6.38 11.69 21.62
C GLU A 295 -5.49 11.14 22.72
N GLY A 296 -6.09 10.48 23.72
CA GLY A 296 -5.37 9.83 24.82
C GLY A 296 -4.43 8.72 24.34
N TYR A 297 -4.81 7.97 23.28
CA TYR A 297 -3.97 6.97 22.65
C TYR A 297 -2.66 7.59 22.12
N PHE A 298 -2.77 8.64 21.29
CA PHE A 298 -1.59 9.29 20.72
C PHE A 298 -0.71 10.00 21.76
N GLN A 299 -1.32 10.69 22.72
CA GLN A 299 -0.60 11.36 23.80
C GLN A 299 0.20 10.37 24.66
N THR A 300 -0.42 9.27 25.07
CA THR A 300 0.22 8.28 25.95
C THR A 300 1.37 7.55 25.25
N ASN A 301 1.26 7.34 23.93
CA ASN A 301 2.23 6.56 23.18
C ASN A 301 3.25 7.42 22.42
N LEU A 302 3.44 8.67 22.81
CA LEU A 302 4.51 9.52 22.25
C LEU A 302 5.92 9.00 22.60
N THR A 303 6.08 8.37 23.77
CA THR A 303 7.36 7.83 24.24
C THR A 303 7.53 6.34 24.00
N ASN A 304 6.60 5.72 23.27
CA ASN A 304 6.55 4.26 23.03
C ASN A 304 6.38 3.40 24.29
N GLU A 305 5.90 3.98 25.38
CA GLU A 305 5.53 3.29 26.60
C GLU A 305 4.09 2.79 26.49
N TRP A 306 3.95 1.51 26.12
CA TRP A 306 2.64 0.89 25.93
C TRP A 306 1.99 0.57 27.26
N GLY A 307 1.01 1.37 27.65
CA GLY A 307 0.18 1.07 28.81
C GLY A 307 -0.91 0.04 28.49
N SER A 308 -1.42 -0.65 29.54
CA SER A 308 -2.51 -1.63 29.41
C SER A 308 -3.82 -1.03 28.86
N LYS A 309 -3.99 0.28 28.97
CA LYS A 309 -5.18 1.01 28.49
C LYS A 309 -5.30 1.08 26.98
N TYR A 310 -4.18 1.12 26.27
CA TYR A 310 -4.15 1.33 24.83
C TYR A 310 -3.47 0.16 24.13
N PRO A 311 -4.18 -0.68 23.37
CA PRO A 311 -3.60 -1.84 22.70
C PRO A 311 -2.53 -1.44 21.68
N ARG A 312 -1.34 -2.04 21.79
CA ARG A 312 -0.22 -1.78 20.87
C ARG A 312 -0.61 -1.96 19.40
N GLY A 313 -1.40 -2.98 19.08
CA GLY A 313 -1.81 -3.25 17.69
C GLY A 313 -2.53 -2.09 16.98
N ARG A 314 -3.02 -1.10 17.75
CA ARG A 314 -3.65 0.11 17.16
C ARG A 314 -2.63 1.10 16.55
N GLN A 315 -1.32 0.87 16.71
CA GLN A 315 -0.30 1.66 16.02
C GLN A 315 -0.42 1.56 14.50
N TYR A 316 -0.86 0.43 13.98
CA TYR A 316 -1.01 0.20 12.54
C TYR A 316 -2.20 0.96 11.96
N ASP A 317 -3.37 0.81 12.52
CA ASP A 317 -4.60 1.39 11.98
C ASP A 317 -4.79 2.88 12.35
N LEU A 318 -4.69 3.26 13.62
CA LEU A 318 -4.79 4.68 14.01
C LEU A 318 -3.61 5.49 13.48
N GLY A 319 -2.39 4.92 13.48
CA GLY A 319 -1.23 5.56 12.89
C GLY A 319 -1.42 5.81 11.39
N ALA A 320 -1.92 4.82 10.64
CA ALA A 320 -2.21 4.99 9.22
C ALA A 320 -3.27 6.07 8.96
N MET A 321 -4.34 6.14 9.77
CA MET A 321 -5.37 7.18 9.64
C MET A 321 -4.80 8.58 9.91
N LEU A 322 -3.92 8.72 10.89
CA LEU A 322 -3.23 9.98 11.15
C LEU A 322 -2.34 10.36 9.95
N VAL A 323 -1.52 9.44 9.44
CA VAL A 323 -0.68 9.69 8.26
C VAL A 323 -1.53 10.01 7.03
N GLU A 324 -2.66 9.33 6.85
CA GLU A 324 -3.63 9.61 5.79
C GLU A 324 -4.12 11.07 5.83
N ILE A 325 -4.46 11.60 7.02
CA ILE A 325 -4.80 13.01 7.22
C ILE A 325 -3.65 13.92 6.77
N LEU A 326 -2.44 13.63 7.20
CA LEU A 326 -1.26 14.42 6.86
C LEU A 326 -1.00 14.43 5.36
N VAL A 327 -1.14 13.28 4.70
CA VAL A 327 -1.02 13.16 3.25
C VAL A 327 -2.18 13.87 2.53
N ALA A 328 -3.40 13.78 3.05
CA ALA A 328 -4.55 14.50 2.49
C ALA A 328 -4.32 16.02 2.49
N ILE A 329 -3.69 16.56 3.50
CA ILE A 329 -3.35 17.99 3.60
C ILE A 329 -2.19 18.32 2.64
N LYS A 330 -1.05 17.62 2.72
CA LYS A 330 0.20 18.12 2.12
C LYS A 330 0.93 17.14 1.17
N GLY A 331 0.39 15.93 0.99
CA GLY A 331 0.96 14.91 0.11
C GLY A 331 1.93 13.95 0.80
N PRO A 332 2.29 12.82 0.15
CA PRO A 332 3.05 11.74 0.77
C PRO A 332 4.49 12.14 1.13
N ASP A 333 5.13 13.00 0.35
CA ASP A 333 6.48 13.46 0.64
C ASP A 333 6.58 14.17 2.00
N SER A 334 5.53 14.92 2.40
CA SER A 334 5.54 15.66 3.67
C SER A 334 5.49 14.71 4.88
N ALA A 335 4.75 13.61 4.80
CA ALA A 335 4.74 12.62 5.86
C ALA A 335 6.11 11.95 6.03
N MET A 336 6.76 11.55 4.91
CA MET A 336 8.12 11.02 4.96
C MET A 336 9.14 12.06 5.45
N GLN A 337 8.96 13.35 5.13
CA GLN A 337 9.84 14.41 5.62
C GLN A 337 9.78 14.56 7.14
N VAL A 338 8.61 14.42 7.79
CA VAL A 338 8.52 14.40 9.25
C VAL A 338 9.39 13.29 9.84
N PHE A 339 9.30 12.09 9.26
CA PHE A 339 10.16 10.97 9.68
C PHE A 339 11.64 11.33 9.57
N ARG A 340 12.08 11.81 8.41
CA ARG A 340 13.48 12.18 8.13
C ARG A 340 14.00 13.27 9.05
N GLU A 341 13.23 14.32 9.25
CA GLU A 341 13.61 15.43 10.16
C GLU A 341 13.68 14.94 11.61
N SER A 342 12.77 14.05 12.03
CA SER A 342 12.80 13.46 13.37
C SER A 342 14.11 12.73 13.62
N VAL A 343 14.48 11.79 12.74
CA VAL A 343 15.69 10.97 12.88
C VAL A 343 16.97 11.79 12.66
N ASN A 344 16.89 12.92 11.99
CA ASN A 344 18.01 13.85 11.81
C ASN A 344 18.36 14.65 13.08
N GLY A 345 17.67 14.44 14.19
CA GLY A 345 17.97 15.03 15.48
C GLY A 345 16.97 16.06 15.98
N SER A 346 16.01 16.46 15.15
CA SER A 346 14.99 17.45 15.55
C SER A 346 13.97 16.90 16.53
N GLY A 347 13.76 15.56 16.53
CA GLY A 347 12.66 14.91 17.23
C GLY A 347 11.31 15.14 16.54
N PHE A 348 10.32 14.31 16.88
CA PHE A 348 9.03 14.27 16.19
C PHE A 348 8.27 15.61 16.25
N GLU A 349 8.15 16.20 17.43
CA GLU A 349 7.36 17.44 17.62
C GLU A 349 7.91 18.60 16.78
N SER A 350 9.23 18.82 16.83
CA SER A 350 9.89 19.88 16.05
C SER A 350 9.82 19.60 14.54
N ALA A 351 9.99 18.37 14.14
CA ALA A 351 9.86 17.95 12.74
C ALA A 351 8.45 18.19 12.22
N PHE A 352 7.44 17.78 12.98
CA PHE A 352 6.04 17.99 12.65
C PHE A 352 5.72 19.48 12.49
N GLN A 353 6.11 20.31 13.46
CA GLN A 353 5.91 21.76 13.41
C GLN A 353 6.60 22.39 12.20
N LYS A 354 7.84 22.01 11.91
CA LYS A 354 8.58 22.48 10.73
C LYS A 354 7.85 22.19 9.42
N ILE A 355 7.28 21.00 9.29
CA ILE A 355 6.66 20.55 8.04
C ILE A 355 5.21 21.05 7.91
N TYR A 356 4.43 21.03 8.99
CA TYR A 356 3.00 21.34 8.94
C TYR A 356 2.64 22.73 9.43
N GLY A 357 3.60 23.47 10.04
CA GLY A 357 3.40 24.86 10.51
C GLY A 357 2.64 24.97 11.82
N SER A 358 2.31 23.86 12.47
CA SER A 358 1.62 23.78 13.76
C SER A 358 2.27 22.73 14.63
N SER A 359 2.28 22.89 15.95
CA SER A 359 2.74 21.83 16.85
C SER A 359 1.75 20.64 16.80
N PHE A 360 2.27 19.42 16.92
CA PHE A 360 1.42 18.22 16.93
C PHE A 360 0.40 18.29 18.07
N GLN A 361 0.84 18.72 19.26
CA GLN A 361 -0.03 18.87 20.42
C GLN A 361 -1.21 19.82 20.16
N SER A 362 -1.00 20.91 19.42
CA SER A 362 -2.06 21.89 19.15
C SER A 362 -3.12 21.38 18.18
N VAL A 363 -2.75 20.48 17.25
CA VAL A 363 -3.66 19.96 16.23
C VAL A 363 -4.20 18.54 16.55
N LEU A 364 -3.64 17.88 17.55
CA LEU A 364 -4.05 16.54 17.95
C LEU A 364 -5.56 16.41 18.30
N PRO A 365 -6.17 17.39 19.02
CA PRO A 365 -7.61 17.33 19.27
C PRO A 365 -8.45 17.33 17.97
N ILE A 366 -8.06 18.12 16.96
CA ILE A 366 -8.74 18.20 15.67
C ILE A 366 -8.54 16.89 14.90
N ILE A 367 -7.32 16.37 14.83
CA ILE A 367 -7.00 15.09 14.22
C ILE A 367 -7.84 13.97 14.85
N SER A 368 -7.90 13.92 16.18
CA SER A 368 -8.64 12.88 16.92
C SER A 368 -10.15 12.91 16.65
N ARG A 369 -10.76 14.11 16.57
CA ARG A 369 -12.16 14.26 16.17
C ARG A 369 -12.39 13.84 14.73
N THR A 370 -11.47 14.19 13.84
CA THR A 370 -11.55 13.78 12.43
C THR A 370 -11.51 12.27 12.28
N ILE A 371 -10.56 11.59 12.95
CA ILE A 371 -10.48 10.11 12.93
C ILE A 371 -11.77 9.51 13.50
N ALA A 372 -12.30 10.02 14.61
CA ALA A 372 -13.56 9.54 15.20
C ALA A 372 -14.73 9.67 14.20
N LEU A 373 -14.85 10.80 13.50
CA LEU A 373 -15.85 11.01 12.46
C LEU A 373 -15.69 10.02 11.29
N GLU A 374 -14.46 9.76 10.83
CA GLU A 374 -14.19 8.75 9.79
C GLU A 374 -14.54 7.33 10.24
N LEU A 375 -14.42 7.03 11.53
CA LEU A 375 -14.80 5.76 12.13
C LEU A 375 -16.31 5.62 12.34
N GLY A 376 -17.07 6.69 12.17
CA GLY A 376 -18.53 6.71 12.40
C GLY A 376 -18.91 6.86 13.87
N ASN A 377 -18.06 7.51 14.68
CA ASN A 377 -18.21 7.68 16.13
C ASN A 377 -18.34 9.16 16.54
#